data_9861fcbfb04ce83725a29d3b252e293f
#
_entry.id   9861fcbfb04ce83725a29d3b252e293f
#
_cell.length_a   1.000
_cell.length_b   1.000
_cell.length_c   1.000
_cell.angle_alpha   90.00
_cell.angle_beta   90.00
_cell.angle_gamma   90.00
#
_symmetry.space_group_name_H-M   'P 1'
#
loop_
_entity.id
_entity.type
_entity.pdbx_description
1 polymer ?
#
loop_
_entity_poly.entity_id
_entity_poly.type
_entity_poly.pdbx_seq_one_letter_code
_entity_poly.pdbx_strand_id
1 'polypeptide(L)'
;MICSVTSGGVMIEKRMEAMDESRAKVQAGGTAATFLIERKSDILADNKPAQVTVMRAAFPAYFRHTCVPKLSPFVYLKTKATNKTDFTFLPGPTAVFLDGAFVAQANLDLVPSGQEFWTYLGVDQGVSMERKELARREETTGVFGKKTLRTVFDQVFKLKNGKATDVELVLWDQ
;
A
#
# COMPACT_ATOMS: atom_id res chain seq x y z
N MET A 1 5.21 8.64 -9.84
CA MET A 1 5.40 7.18 -10.09
C MET A 1 4.04 6.53 -10.31
N ILE A 2 3.93 5.62 -11.23
CA ILE A 2 2.70 4.83 -11.45
C ILE A 2 2.98 3.43 -10.90
N CYS A 3 2.23 3.00 -9.89
CA CYS A 3 2.29 1.66 -9.33
C CYS A 3 1.07 0.88 -9.84
N SER A 4 1.29 -0.18 -10.60
CA SER A 4 0.24 -1.10 -11.03
C SER A 4 0.43 -2.42 -10.29
N VAL A 5 -0.62 -2.88 -9.63
CA VAL A 5 -0.63 -4.11 -8.85
C VAL A 5 -1.71 -5.02 -9.40
N THR A 6 -1.37 -6.28 -9.64
CA THR A 6 -2.31 -7.29 -10.13
C THR A 6 -2.54 -8.33 -9.04
N SER A 7 -3.79 -8.52 -8.63
CA SER A 7 -4.19 -9.55 -7.68
C SER A 7 -4.64 -10.78 -8.44
N GLY A 8 -3.77 -11.76 -8.62
CA GLY A 8 -4.20 -12.99 -9.29
C GLY A 8 -3.13 -14.06 -9.32
N GLY A 9 -3.27 -15.03 -8.44
CA GLY A 9 -2.55 -16.30 -8.49
C GLY A 9 -3.05 -17.24 -9.59
N VAL A 10 -3.20 -16.76 -10.81
CA VAL A 10 -3.31 -17.61 -12.00
C VAL A 10 -2.29 -17.08 -12.98
N MET A 11 -1.22 -17.84 -13.18
CA MET A 11 -0.32 -17.63 -14.31
C MET A 11 -1.12 -17.81 -15.61
N ILE A 12 -1.73 -16.76 -16.09
CA ILE A 12 -1.99 -16.64 -17.51
C ILE A 12 -0.69 -16.10 -18.08
N GLU A 13 0.13 -16.97 -18.60
CA GLU A 13 1.19 -16.64 -19.56
C GLU A 13 0.52 -16.00 -20.79
N LYS A 14 0.07 -14.76 -20.63
CA LYS A 14 -0.17 -13.91 -21.76
C LYS A 14 1.21 -13.50 -22.22
N ARG A 15 1.66 -14.14 -23.31
CA ARG A 15 2.84 -13.79 -24.08
C ARG A 15 2.88 -12.27 -24.21
N MET A 16 3.56 -11.63 -23.26
CA MET A 16 3.94 -10.23 -23.39
C MET A 16 4.98 -10.25 -24.52
N GLU A 17 4.58 -9.75 -25.68
CA GLU A 17 5.55 -9.33 -26.68
C GLU A 17 6.58 -8.47 -25.94
N ALA A 18 7.85 -8.82 -26.10
CA ALA A 18 8.98 -8.14 -25.52
C ALA A 18 8.92 -6.67 -25.96
N MET A 19 8.20 -5.84 -25.22
CA MET A 19 8.39 -4.40 -25.27
C MET A 19 9.77 -4.16 -24.67
N ASP A 20 10.65 -3.70 -25.53
CA ASP A 20 12.01 -3.27 -25.27
C ASP A 20 12.08 -2.63 -23.85
N GLU A 21 12.72 -3.34 -22.92
CA GLU A 21 12.90 -2.88 -21.55
C GLU A 21 13.85 -1.68 -21.60
N SER A 22 13.27 -0.50 -21.72
CA SER A 22 13.99 0.76 -21.61
C SER A 22 14.55 0.90 -20.20
N ARG A 23 15.75 0.41 -19.96
CA ARG A 23 16.49 0.57 -18.72
C ARG A 23 17.24 1.89 -18.75
N ALA A 24 16.88 2.81 -17.86
CA ALA A 24 17.74 3.95 -17.61
C ALA A 24 19.03 3.48 -16.93
N LYS A 25 20.18 3.92 -17.43
CA LYS A 25 21.47 3.71 -16.76
C LYS A 25 21.61 4.74 -15.64
N VAL A 26 21.80 4.27 -14.42
CA VAL A 26 22.06 5.14 -13.27
C VAL A 26 23.55 5.33 -13.12
N GLN A 27 24.03 6.56 -13.19
CA GLN A 27 25.37 6.92 -12.76
C GLN A 27 25.29 7.38 -11.29
N ALA A 28 25.74 6.53 -10.39
CA ALA A 28 25.86 6.87 -8.99
C ALA A 28 27.06 7.81 -8.79
N GLY A 29 26.80 9.09 -8.71
CA GLY A 29 27.76 10.07 -8.21
C GLY A 29 27.43 10.38 -6.74
N GLY A 30 28.35 10.19 -5.83
CA GLY A 30 28.28 10.27 -4.38
C GLY A 30 27.04 10.85 -3.66
N THR A 31 26.54 12.01 -4.04
CA THR A 31 25.39 12.68 -3.43
C THR A 31 24.22 12.95 -4.41
N ALA A 32 24.39 12.68 -5.70
CA ALA A 32 23.35 12.92 -6.71
C ALA A 32 23.09 11.65 -7.54
N ALA A 33 21.81 11.34 -7.74
CA ALA A 33 21.41 10.28 -8.67
C ALA A 33 21.13 10.90 -10.04
N THR A 34 21.88 10.48 -11.07
CA THR A 34 21.65 10.90 -12.45
C THR A 34 21.06 9.73 -13.23
N PHE A 35 19.90 9.95 -13.84
CA PHE A 35 19.21 8.98 -14.65
C PHE A 35 19.43 9.29 -16.13
N LEU A 36 20.13 8.43 -16.84
CA LEU A 36 20.30 8.53 -18.28
C LEU A 36 19.20 7.74 -18.98
N ILE A 37 18.28 8.42 -19.65
CA ILE A 37 17.20 7.82 -20.42
C ILE A 37 17.69 7.60 -21.85
N GLU A 38 17.89 6.36 -22.26
CA GLU A 38 18.39 6.03 -23.61
C GLU A 38 17.33 6.27 -24.69
N ARG A 39 16.05 6.23 -24.31
CA ARG A 39 14.95 6.45 -25.24
C ARG A 39 14.77 7.94 -25.54
N LYS A 40 14.79 8.32 -26.80
CA LYS A 40 14.46 9.67 -27.25
C LYS A 40 12.99 9.96 -26.93
N SER A 41 12.72 11.10 -26.31
CA SER A 41 11.38 11.60 -26.01
C SER A 41 11.24 13.00 -26.58
N ASP A 42 10.15 13.26 -27.28
CA ASP A 42 9.84 14.59 -27.78
C ASP A 42 9.28 15.43 -26.62
N ILE A 43 9.95 16.52 -26.33
CA ILE A 43 9.53 17.50 -25.35
C ILE A 43 9.16 18.78 -26.10
N LEU A 44 7.88 19.15 -26.05
CA LEU A 44 7.40 20.36 -26.69
C LEU A 44 7.87 21.59 -25.91
N ALA A 45 8.31 22.63 -26.64
CA ALA A 45 8.72 23.90 -26.03
C ALA A 45 7.49 24.82 -25.78
N ASP A 46 6.45 24.28 -25.09
CA ASP A 46 5.18 24.96 -24.84
C ASP A 46 5.04 25.45 -23.40
N ASN A 47 6.12 25.45 -22.65
CA ASN A 47 6.19 25.81 -21.22
C ASN A 47 5.29 24.97 -20.30
N LYS A 48 4.91 23.75 -20.73
CA LYS A 48 4.17 22.80 -19.91
C LYS A 48 5.06 21.69 -19.38
N PRO A 49 4.80 21.15 -18.16
CA PRO A 49 5.57 20.04 -17.65
C PRO A 49 5.32 18.77 -18.48
N ALA A 50 6.39 18.15 -18.98
CA ALA A 50 6.34 16.88 -19.68
C ALA A 50 6.67 15.73 -18.75
N GLN A 51 5.87 14.64 -18.77
CA GLN A 51 6.19 13.41 -18.06
C GLN A 51 6.93 12.45 -18.97
N VAL A 52 8.10 12.03 -18.52
CA VAL A 52 8.93 11.06 -19.24
C VAL A 52 9.07 9.80 -18.39
N THR A 53 8.84 8.63 -19.00
CA THR A 53 9.05 7.35 -18.30
C THR A 53 10.55 7.10 -18.17
N VAL A 54 11.04 7.09 -16.94
CA VAL A 54 12.45 6.78 -16.63
C VAL A 54 12.68 5.27 -16.71
N MET A 55 11.78 4.47 -16.13
CA MET A 55 11.87 3.01 -16.13
C MET A 55 10.56 2.33 -15.80
N ARG A 56 10.52 1.04 -16.04
CA ARG A 56 9.48 0.12 -15.54
C ARG A 56 10.15 -1.03 -14.82
N ALA A 57 9.64 -1.40 -13.64
CA ALA A 57 10.13 -2.54 -12.88
C ALA A 57 8.94 -3.31 -12.32
N ALA A 58 9.06 -4.64 -12.28
CA ALA A 58 8.09 -5.53 -11.66
C ALA A 58 8.67 -6.10 -10.36
N PHE A 59 7.87 -6.13 -9.32
CA PHE A 59 8.27 -6.66 -8.01
C PHE A 59 7.24 -7.66 -7.52
N PRO A 60 7.66 -8.76 -6.87
CA PRO A 60 6.73 -9.58 -6.12
C PRO A 60 6.09 -8.74 -5.01
N ALA A 61 4.78 -8.83 -4.88
CA ALA A 61 4.01 -8.05 -3.95
C ALA A 61 3.29 -8.95 -2.95
N TYR A 62 3.31 -8.56 -1.68
CA TYR A 62 2.58 -9.21 -0.60
C TYR A 62 1.43 -8.29 -0.16
N PHE A 63 0.21 -8.85 -0.12
CA PHE A 63 -1.00 -8.12 0.20
C PHE A 63 -1.43 -8.37 1.64
N ARG A 64 -1.88 -7.32 2.31
CA ARG A 64 -2.43 -7.40 3.65
C ARG A 64 -3.56 -6.39 3.84
N HIS A 65 -4.63 -6.84 4.48
CA HIS A 65 -5.72 -5.98 4.89
C HIS A 65 -5.48 -5.45 6.30
N THR A 66 -5.87 -4.21 6.55
CA THR A 66 -5.79 -3.60 7.86
C THR A 66 -7.06 -2.82 8.16
N CYS A 67 -7.50 -2.86 9.40
CA CYS A 67 -8.61 -2.04 9.87
C CYS A 67 -8.36 -1.57 11.30
N VAL A 68 -8.95 -0.42 11.62
CA VAL A 68 -9.00 0.16 12.95
C VAL A 68 -10.48 0.42 13.27
N PRO A 69 -11.21 -0.56 13.82
CA PRO A 69 -12.66 -0.50 13.95
C PRO A 69 -13.17 0.65 14.79
N LYS A 70 -12.36 1.15 15.72
CA LYS A 70 -12.65 2.32 16.54
C LYS A 70 -12.71 3.62 15.73
N LEU A 71 -11.90 3.72 14.68
CA LEU A 71 -11.78 4.92 13.87
C LEU A 71 -12.64 4.87 12.60
N SER A 72 -12.76 3.70 11.99
CA SER A 72 -13.43 3.55 10.71
C SER A 72 -13.94 2.11 10.51
N PRO A 73 -15.14 1.93 9.91
CA PRO A 73 -15.65 0.61 9.55
C PRO A 73 -14.99 0.04 8.28
N PHE A 74 -14.08 0.77 7.66
CA PHE A 74 -13.46 0.37 6.41
C PHE A 74 -12.26 -0.54 6.62
N VAL A 75 -12.10 -1.49 5.71
CA VAL A 75 -10.93 -2.35 5.60
C VAL A 75 -10.04 -1.81 4.48
N TYR A 76 -8.80 -1.52 4.81
CA TYR A 76 -7.82 -0.96 3.87
C TYR A 76 -6.89 -2.06 3.36
N LEU A 77 -6.71 -2.10 2.06
CA LEU A 77 -5.72 -2.96 1.42
C LEU A 77 -4.40 -2.24 1.31
N LYS A 78 -3.32 -2.90 1.68
CA LYS A 78 -1.95 -2.44 1.46
C LYS A 78 -1.09 -3.55 0.91
N THR A 79 -0.05 -3.16 0.19
CA THR A 79 0.93 -4.09 -0.36
C THR A 79 2.33 -3.74 0.10
N LYS A 80 3.14 -4.77 0.30
CA LYS A 80 4.56 -4.68 0.59
C LYS A 80 5.33 -5.17 -0.62
N ALA A 81 6.32 -4.41 -1.05
CA ALA A 81 7.24 -4.78 -2.11
C ALA A 81 8.68 -4.45 -1.70
N THR A 82 9.66 -5.05 -2.36
CA THR A 82 11.07 -4.76 -2.16
C THR A 82 11.61 -4.06 -3.39
N ASN A 83 12.34 -2.96 -3.21
CA ASN A 83 13.05 -2.32 -4.32
C ASN A 83 14.21 -3.22 -4.78
N LYS A 84 14.00 -3.97 -5.84
CA LYS A 84 15.01 -4.87 -6.43
C LYS A 84 15.83 -4.20 -7.54
N THR A 85 15.70 -2.90 -7.71
CA THR A 85 16.49 -2.14 -8.68
C THR A 85 17.82 -1.71 -8.07
N ASP A 86 18.77 -1.35 -8.92
CA ASP A 86 20.11 -0.91 -8.51
C ASP A 86 20.14 0.54 -8.02
N PHE A 87 19.00 1.21 -7.93
CA PHE A 87 18.92 2.62 -7.54
C PHE A 87 17.84 2.88 -6.49
N THR A 88 18.02 4.00 -5.82
CA THR A 88 17.08 4.50 -4.81
C THR A 88 15.87 5.14 -5.47
N PHE A 89 14.66 4.78 -5.04
CA PHE A 89 13.47 5.54 -5.41
C PHE A 89 13.44 6.84 -4.62
N LEU A 90 13.28 7.94 -5.35
CA LEU A 90 13.19 9.26 -4.74
C LEU A 90 11.78 9.51 -4.20
N PRO A 91 11.66 10.31 -3.12
CA PRO A 91 10.35 10.66 -2.58
C PRO A 91 9.52 11.42 -3.62
N GLY A 92 8.22 11.15 -3.62
CA GLY A 92 7.32 11.86 -4.51
C GLY A 92 5.91 11.30 -4.59
N PRO A 93 5.00 12.03 -5.27
CA PRO A 93 3.63 11.59 -5.45
C PRO A 93 3.55 10.34 -6.32
N THR A 94 2.66 9.43 -5.93
CA THR A 94 2.45 8.14 -6.60
C THR A 94 0.98 7.97 -6.92
N ALA A 95 0.66 7.65 -8.16
CA ALA A 95 -0.66 7.19 -8.56
C ALA A 95 -0.71 5.65 -8.49
N VAL A 96 -1.67 5.12 -7.77
CA VAL A 96 -1.80 3.68 -7.52
C VAL A 96 -2.96 3.14 -8.34
N PHE A 97 -2.70 2.05 -9.06
CA PHE A 97 -3.67 1.32 -9.86
C PHE A 97 -3.74 -0.12 -9.40
N LEU A 98 -4.95 -0.66 -9.28
CA LEU A 98 -5.23 -2.06 -9.00
C LEU A 98 -6.02 -2.64 -10.17
N ASP A 99 -5.52 -3.70 -10.78
CA ASP A 99 -6.15 -4.35 -11.95
C ASP A 99 -6.51 -3.36 -13.10
N GLY A 100 -5.67 -2.34 -13.28
CA GLY A 100 -5.84 -1.30 -14.30
C GLY A 100 -6.77 -0.14 -13.91
N ALA A 101 -7.47 -0.21 -12.79
CA ALA A 101 -8.30 0.87 -12.27
C ALA A 101 -7.49 1.76 -11.31
N PHE A 102 -7.64 3.09 -11.43
CA PHE A 102 -7.08 4.04 -10.48
C PHE A 102 -7.78 3.89 -9.11
N VAL A 103 -7.02 3.69 -8.05
CA VAL A 103 -7.57 3.47 -6.71
C VAL A 103 -7.17 4.53 -5.69
N ALA A 104 -5.96 5.07 -5.78
CA ALA A 104 -5.49 6.04 -4.80
C ALA A 104 -4.33 6.89 -5.32
N GLN A 105 -4.15 8.05 -4.67
CA GLN A 105 -2.89 8.78 -4.66
C GLN A 105 -2.19 8.54 -3.32
N ALA A 106 -0.89 8.33 -3.38
CA ALA A 106 -0.04 8.16 -2.21
C ALA A 106 1.26 8.95 -2.39
N ASN A 107 2.02 9.08 -1.35
CA ASN A 107 3.40 9.55 -1.43
C ASN A 107 4.33 8.36 -1.20
N LEU A 108 5.34 8.25 -2.04
CA LEU A 108 6.43 7.31 -1.83
C LEU A 108 7.52 8.04 -1.04
N ASP A 109 8.00 7.41 0.02
CA ASP A 109 9.19 7.86 0.73
C ASP A 109 10.46 7.46 -0.02
N LEU A 110 11.62 7.91 0.47
CA LEU A 110 12.91 7.46 -0.04
C LEU A 110 13.04 5.94 0.18
N VAL A 111 13.22 5.18 -0.90
CA VAL A 111 13.39 3.72 -0.83
C VAL A 111 14.71 3.30 -1.47
N PRO A 112 15.76 3.08 -0.69
CA PRO A 112 17.03 2.55 -1.17
C PRO A 112 16.88 1.20 -1.89
N SER A 113 17.86 0.86 -2.71
CA SER A 113 17.98 -0.48 -3.30
C SER A 113 17.99 -1.55 -2.21
N GLY A 114 17.24 -2.62 -2.41
CA GLY A 114 17.10 -3.72 -1.45
C GLY A 114 16.13 -3.47 -0.29
N GLN A 115 15.62 -2.26 -0.11
CA GLN A 115 14.71 -1.93 0.98
C GLN A 115 13.25 -2.30 0.66
N GLU A 116 12.54 -2.79 1.69
CA GLU A 116 11.10 -3.01 1.65
C GLU A 116 10.32 -1.69 1.82
N PHE A 117 9.21 -1.56 1.12
CA PHE A 117 8.31 -0.43 1.27
C PHE A 117 6.84 -0.87 1.20
N TRP A 118 5.98 -0.09 1.83
CA TRP A 118 4.55 -0.29 1.82
C TRP A 118 3.85 0.72 0.93
N THR A 119 2.85 0.26 0.19
CA THR A 119 1.95 1.13 -0.58
C THR A 119 0.50 0.82 -0.22
N TYR A 120 -0.29 1.86 -0.02
CA TYR A 120 -1.72 1.74 0.26
C TYR A 120 -2.49 1.66 -1.05
N LEU A 121 -3.39 0.69 -1.13
CA LEU A 121 -4.23 0.42 -2.30
C LEU A 121 -5.68 0.91 -2.09
N GLY A 122 -5.94 1.67 -1.02
CA GLY A 122 -7.27 2.19 -0.71
C GLY A 122 -8.16 1.23 0.08
N VAL A 123 -9.47 1.49 0.04
CA VAL A 123 -10.49 0.70 0.73
C VAL A 123 -10.85 -0.51 -0.10
N ASP A 124 -10.83 -1.70 0.52
CA ASP A 124 -11.32 -2.93 -0.11
C ASP A 124 -12.81 -3.12 0.21
N GLN A 125 -13.66 -2.90 -0.79
CA GLN A 125 -15.10 -3.07 -0.64
C GLN A 125 -15.55 -4.53 -0.53
N GLY A 126 -14.69 -5.48 -0.92
CA GLY A 126 -14.96 -6.92 -0.81
C GLY A 126 -14.88 -7.45 0.62
N VAL A 127 -14.30 -6.68 1.53
CA VAL A 127 -14.16 -7.07 2.95
C VAL A 127 -14.80 -6.01 3.82
N SER A 128 -15.74 -6.39 4.68
CA SER A 128 -16.43 -5.49 5.57
C SER A 128 -16.19 -5.84 7.04
N MET A 129 -16.15 -4.79 7.86
CA MET A 129 -15.99 -4.86 9.30
C MET A 129 -17.11 -4.13 10.00
N GLU A 130 -17.71 -4.75 11.02
CA GLU A 130 -18.66 -4.14 11.92
C GLU A 130 -18.16 -4.29 13.37
N ARG A 131 -18.09 -3.20 14.11
CA ARG A 131 -17.82 -3.18 15.54
C ARG A 131 -19.10 -2.92 16.30
N LYS A 132 -19.41 -3.78 17.28
CA LYS A 132 -20.55 -3.62 18.19
C LYS A 132 -20.06 -3.65 19.63
N GLU A 133 -20.45 -2.66 20.40
CA GLU A 133 -20.34 -2.69 21.85
C GLU A 133 -21.58 -3.42 22.42
N LEU A 134 -21.35 -4.53 23.10
CA LEU A 134 -22.43 -5.34 23.66
C LEU A 134 -22.79 -4.91 25.08
N ALA A 135 -21.80 -4.58 25.89
CA ALA A 135 -22.01 -4.15 27.28
C ALA A 135 -20.86 -3.25 27.75
N ARG A 136 -21.23 -2.31 28.60
CA ARG A 136 -20.28 -1.52 29.37
C ARG A 136 -20.62 -1.74 30.84
N ARG A 137 -19.67 -2.25 31.61
CA ARG A 137 -19.82 -2.49 33.05
C ARG A 137 -18.81 -1.67 33.82
N GLU A 138 -19.29 -1.00 34.89
CA GLU A 138 -18.42 -0.27 35.79
C GLU A 138 -18.34 -1.08 37.09
N GLU A 139 -17.17 -1.56 37.42
CA GLU A 139 -16.89 -2.31 38.63
C GLU A 139 -16.09 -1.43 39.58
N THR A 140 -16.56 -1.30 40.81
CA THR A 140 -15.82 -0.61 41.86
C THR A 140 -15.12 -1.66 42.72
N THR A 141 -13.80 -1.70 42.66
CA THR A 141 -12.99 -2.61 43.45
C THR A 141 -12.18 -1.79 44.44
N GLY A 142 -12.24 -2.12 45.71
CA GLY A 142 -11.39 -1.49 46.73
C GLY A 142 -11.75 -1.97 48.13
N VAL A 143 -10.71 -2.30 48.90
CA VAL A 143 -10.76 -2.62 50.31
C VAL A 143 -10.03 -1.51 51.06
N PHE A 144 -10.61 -0.99 52.15
CA PHE A 144 -10.02 0.06 52.99
C PHE A 144 -9.68 1.40 52.28
N GLY A 145 -10.70 2.14 51.86
CA GLY A 145 -10.57 3.58 51.59
C GLY A 145 -10.09 3.99 50.20
N LYS A 146 -9.49 3.12 49.42
CA LYS A 146 -9.16 3.39 48.02
C LYS A 146 -10.14 2.68 47.09
N LYS A 147 -11.06 3.43 46.50
CA LYS A 147 -11.99 2.92 45.47
C LYS A 147 -11.30 3.06 44.10
N THR A 148 -11.10 1.94 43.42
CA THR A 148 -10.64 1.94 42.01
C THR A 148 -11.86 1.63 41.14
N LEU A 149 -12.17 2.53 40.22
CA LEU A 149 -13.19 2.32 39.18
C LEU A 149 -12.58 1.58 38.02
N ARG A 150 -13.12 0.40 37.72
CA ARG A 150 -12.75 -0.40 36.55
C ARG A 150 -13.93 -0.40 35.60
N THR A 151 -13.70 0.08 34.38
CA THR A 151 -14.68 0.00 33.30
C THR A 151 -14.32 -1.16 32.40
N VAL A 152 -15.23 -2.09 32.18
CA VAL A 152 -15.09 -3.25 31.31
C VAL A 152 -16.00 -3.04 30.10
N PHE A 153 -15.43 -3.17 28.92
CA PHE A 153 -16.15 -3.09 27.65
C PHE A 153 -16.18 -4.46 26.99
N ASP A 154 -17.36 -4.97 26.72
CA ASP A 154 -17.56 -6.18 25.91
C ASP A 154 -17.85 -5.74 24.48
N GLN A 155 -16.97 -6.11 23.55
CA GLN A 155 -17.05 -5.71 22.16
C GLN A 155 -17.02 -6.92 21.24
N VAL A 156 -17.78 -6.86 20.15
CA VAL A 156 -17.79 -7.88 19.11
C VAL A 156 -17.41 -7.25 17.78
N PHE A 157 -16.46 -7.88 17.10
CA PHE A 157 -16.04 -7.55 15.75
C PHE A 157 -16.60 -8.60 14.80
N LYS A 158 -17.43 -8.16 13.85
CA LYS A 158 -17.96 -9.01 12.78
C LYS A 158 -17.21 -8.70 11.50
N LEU A 159 -16.53 -9.71 10.98
CA LEU A 159 -15.81 -9.68 9.72
C LEU A 159 -16.59 -10.46 8.68
N LYS A 160 -16.73 -9.88 7.50
CA LYS A 160 -17.32 -10.57 6.35
C LYS A 160 -16.35 -10.44 5.17
N ASN A 161 -15.87 -11.57 4.68
CA ASN A 161 -15.12 -11.68 3.44
C ASN A 161 -16.11 -12.06 2.32
N GLY A 162 -16.32 -11.16 1.36
CA GLY A 162 -17.14 -11.38 0.18
C GLY A 162 -16.35 -11.87 -1.03
N LYS A 163 -15.02 -12.06 -0.89
CA LYS A 163 -14.15 -12.56 -1.95
C LYS A 163 -14.16 -14.08 -2.00
N ALA A 164 -13.80 -14.64 -3.14
CA ALA A 164 -13.62 -16.08 -3.32
C ALA A 164 -12.29 -16.61 -2.74
N THR A 165 -11.40 -15.73 -2.30
CA THR A 165 -10.06 -16.07 -1.78
C THR A 165 -9.95 -15.67 -0.31
N ASP A 166 -9.11 -16.39 0.42
CA ASP A 166 -8.77 -16.04 1.79
C ASP A 166 -8.03 -14.70 1.84
N VAL A 167 -8.26 -13.92 2.90
CA VAL A 167 -7.62 -12.64 3.12
C VAL A 167 -6.93 -12.63 4.47
N GLU A 168 -5.70 -12.12 4.51
CA GLU A 168 -5.02 -11.81 5.76
C GLU A 168 -5.45 -10.43 6.24
N LEU A 169 -6.04 -10.36 7.42
CA LEU A 169 -6.48 -9.11 8.03
C LEU A 169 -5.81 -8.89 9.37
N VAL A 170 -5.22 -7.70 9.53
CA VAL A 170 -4.72 -7.22 10.82
C VAL A 170 -5.69 -6.19 11.38
N LEU A 171 -6.24 -6.52 12.54
CA LEU A 171 -7.14 -5.65 13.29
C LEU A 171 -6.35 -4.93 14.37
N TRP A 172 -6.44 -3.60 14.39
CA TRP A 172 -5.86 -2.75 15.42
C TRP A 172 -6.99 -2.18 16.28
N ASP A 173 -7.08 -2.57 17.54
CA ASP A 173 -7.97 -1.99 18.52
C ASP A 173 -7.13 -1.40 19.66
N GLN A 174 -7.19 -0.07 19.80
CA GLN A 174 -6.48 0.71 20.84
C GLN A 174 -7.48 1.38 21.75
#